data_a2485e26a573890c70d75a58e1f53e0a
#
_entry.id   a2485e26a573890c70d75a58e1f53e0a
#
_cell.length_a   1.000
_cell.length_b   1.000
_cell.length_c   1.000
_cell.angle_alpha   90.00
_cell.angle_beta   90.00
_cell.angle_gamma   90.00
#
_symmetry.space_group_name_H-M   'P 1'
#
loop_
_entity.id
_entity.type
_entity.pdbx_description
1 polymer ?
#
loop_
_entity_poly.entity_id
_entity_poly.type
_entity_poly.pdbx_seq_one_letter_code
_entity_poly.pdbx_strand_id
1 'polypeptide(L)'
;MLRSLVVRSLVFATFASSVLAFSQVPSSPTDSKEQAPSGSPVAFVYVSSTQGGNAYEVTGYSVVSTGQLTVISGSPFAANVQNMALNGKFLFGTNGVDIDSFSIASNGALTQVSTLNAQAFNQDGCGGPEALFVDRTGANLYDADYLGSSCANNAYQSFSINSTTGAIDYLGSAIASPAFNSPLAFVANDTYGYSSSCYRSTATIYGYQRNDDQILTQASINPAIPSAPAGEYYCPYLAASDSANHVAIPLTPLSDNTWAPAGPVQIAVYTSGTSGNLITTSTAANMPNTAITSATDVRISPSGKYLAIAGTTGVQVFHFNGANPITKLSGLLTTDQIDHVFWDNVGHLYAISTSAGKLFVFTVTATTATQAPGSPHTITSPQNLAVLVK
;
A
#
# COMPACT_ATOMS: atom_id res chain seq x y z
N MET A 1 5.05 45.55 41.93
CA MET A 1 4.24 45.98 43.09
C MET A 1 2.88 45.33 43.01
N LEU A 2 2.46 44.86 44.12
CA LEU A 2 1.24 44.28 44.61
C LEU A 2 0.81 42.87 44.19
N ARG A 3 0.93 42.07 45.22
CA ARG A 3 0.35 40.78 45.58
C ARG A 3 -1.16 40.90 45.87
N SER A 4 -1.88 39.83 45.65
CA SER A 4 -3.02 39.40 46.48
C SER A 4 -3.33 37.93 46.08
N LEU A 5 -3.09 37.01 46.82
CA LEU A 5 -3.55 36.36 48.06
C LEU A 5 -4.88 35.60 47.87
N VAL A 6 -4.76 34.35 48.01
CA VAL A 6 -5.65 33.18 48.04
C VAL A 6 -6.55 33.20 49.26
N VAL A 7 -7.78 32.70 49.14
CA VAL A 7 -8.51 32.10 50.26
C VAL A 7 -9.03 30.73 49.88
N ARG A 8 -8.60 29.73 50.68
CA ARG A 8 -9.13 28.37 50.74
C ARG A 8 -10.40 28.35 51.59
N SER A 9 -11.37 27.58 51.16
CA SER A 9 -12.43 27.10 52.04
C SER A 9 -12.54 25.60 51.97
N LEU A 10 -12.26 24.99 53.10
CA LEU A 10 -12.45 23.58 53.42
C LEU A 10 -13.90 23.42 53.91
N VAL A 11 -14.63 22.44 53.37
CA VAL A 11 -15.88 21.99 53.99
C VAL A 11 -15.77 20.51 54.22
N PHE A 12 -15.76 20.15 55.51
CA PHE A 12 -15.98 18.79 56.03
C PHE A 12 -17.48 18.52 56.05
N ALA A 13 -17.88 17.36 55.61
CA ALA A 13 -19.16 16.78 55.96
C ALA A 13 -19.03 15.28 56.21
N THR A 14 -19.63 14.94 57.28
CA THR A 14 -19.52 13.74 58.10
C THR A 14 -20.27 12.53 57.56
N PHE A 15 -19.74 11.38 57.97
CA PHE A 15 -20.21 10.00 57.89
C PHE A 15 -21.72 9.75 58.07
N ALA A 16 -22.23 8.85 57.27
CA ALA A 16 -23.33 7.96 57.68
C ALA A 16 -23.04 6.54 57.13
N SER A 17 -22.78 5.62 58.04
CA SER A 17 -22.67 4.18 57.80
C SER A 17 -24.06 3.60 57.54
N SER A 18 -24.18 2.79 56.49
CA SER A 18 -25.23 1.77 56.38
C SER A 18 -24.66 0.50 55.77
N VAL A 19 -24.91 -0.57 56.50
CA VAL A 19 -24.35 -1.91 56.37
C VAL A 19 -25.29 -2.77 55.46
N LEU A 20 -24.66 -3.60 54.64
CA LEU A 20 -25.11 -4.85 54.06
C LEU A 20 -26.14 -4.84 52.92
N ALA A 21 -25.63 -5.11 51.76
CA ALA A 21 -26.29 -6.03 50.82
C ALA A 21 -25.24 -6.93 50.18
N PHE A 22 -25.30 -8.24 50.37
CA PHE A 22 -24.59 -9.27 49.63
C PHE A 22 -25.06 -9.14 48.18
N SER A 23 -24.26 -8.59 47.29
CA SER A 23 -24.47 -8.77 45.85
C SER A 23 -23.57 -9.91 45.38
N GLN A 24 -24.18 -10.85 44.71
CA GLN A 24 -23.52 -11.96 44.02
C GLN A 24 -22.40 -11.44 43.14
N VAL A 25 -21.25 -12.11 43.24
CA VAL A 25 -20.14 -11.96 42.29
C VAL A 25 -20.69 -12.28 40.91
N PRO A 26 -20.64 -11.34 39.94
CA PRO A 26 -20.93 -11.72 38.56
C PRO A 26 -19.90 -12.76 38.14
N SER A 27 -20.37 -13.90 37.68
CA SER A 27 -19.55 -14.91 37.01
C SER A 27 -18.75 -14.21 35.92
N SER A 28 -17.44 -14.35 35.96
CA SER A 28 -16.54 -13.88 34.87
C SER A 28 -17.14 -14.25 33.54
N PRO A 29 -17.13 -13.35 32.55
CA PRO A 29 -17.50 -13.74 31.19
C PRO A 29 -16.58 -14.90 30.81
N THR A 30 -17.17 -16.04 30.51
CA THR A 30 -16.48 -17.14 29.87
C THR A 30 -15.85 -16.54 28.60
N ASP A 31 -14.53 -16.51 28.57
CA ASP A 31 -13.75 -16.26 27.35
C ASP A 31 -14.29 -17.24 26.31
N SER A 32 -15.22 -16.79 25.49
CA SER A 32 -15.61 -17.50 24.28
C SER A 32 -14.36 -17.42 23.39
N LYS A 33 -13.50 -18.45 23.46
CA LYS A 33 -12.46 -18.66 22.46
C LYS A 33 -13.18 -18.61 21.13
N GLU A 34 -12.98 -17.53 20.40
CA GLU A 34 -13.47 -17.39 19.04
C GLU A 34 -12.98 -18.63 18.29
N GLN A 35 -13.93 -19.45 17.84
CA GLN A 35 -13.62 -20.71 17.18
C GLN A 35 -12.84 -20.36 15.93
N ALA A 36 -11.61 -20.90 15.79
CA ALA A 36 -10.79 -20.66 14.62
C ALA A 36 -11.60 -20.94 13.35
N PRO A 37 -11.59 -20.03 12.36
CA PRO A 37 -12.38 -20.19 11.16
C PRO A 37 -12.03 -21.51 10.47
N SER A 38 -13.06 -22.29 10.09
CA SER A 38 -12.89 -23.54 9.37
C SER A 38 -12.72 -23.28 7.88
N GLY A 39 -11.66 -23.77 7.28
CA GLY A 39 -11.40 -23.68 5.85
C GLY A 39 -9.91 -23.62 5.53
N SER A 40 -9.54 -24.01 4.30
CA SER A 40 -8.19 -23.81 3.80
C SER A 40 -7.96 -22.30 3.57
N PRO A 41 -6.77 -21.77 3.90
CA PRO A 41 -6.46 -20.38 3.63
C PRO A 41 -6.53 -20.06 2.14
N VAL A 42 -7.17 -18.94 1.80
CA VAL A 42 -7.19 -18.35 0.44
C VAL A 42 -6.07 -17.34 0.24
N ALA A 43 -5.54 -16.80 1.35
CA ALA A 43 -4.41 -15.88 1.34
C ALA A 43 -3.66 -15.91 2.68
N PHE A 44 -2.42 -15.42 2.66
CA PHE A 44 -1.70 -14.98 3.84
C PHE A 44 -1.46 -13.47 3.75
N VAL A 45 -1.72 -12.78 4.85
CA VAL A 45 -1.55 -11.33 4.98
C VAL A 45 -0.42 -11.06 5.97
N TYR A 46 0.54 -10.26 5.57
CA TYR A 46 1.66 -9.85 6.41
C TYR A 46 1.60 -8.34 6.62
N VAL A 47 1.69 -7.93 7.87
CA VAL A 47 1.70 -6.51 8.26
C VAL A 47 2.99 -6.25 9.02
N SER A 48 3.82 -5.34 8.51
CA SER A 48 4.96 -4.82 9.27
C SER A 48 4.48 -3.77 10.26
N SER A 49 5.08 -3.76 11.45
CA SER A 49 4.73 -2.83 12.54
C SER A 49 5.99 -2.33 13.21
N THR A 50 6.01 -1.05 13.58
CA THR A 50 7.13 -0.51 14.37
C THR A 50 6.98 -0.83 15.85
N GLN A 51 8.08 -1.23 16.47
CA GLN A 51 8.21 -1.47 17.90
C GLN A 51 8.83 -0.27 18.65
N GLY A 52 9.06 0.82 17.93
CA GLY A 52 9.73 2.04 18.39
C GLY A 52 11.17 2.15 17.87
N GLY A 53 11.60 3.35 17.56
CA GLY A 53 12.84 3.59 16.84
C GLY A 53 12.77 3.00 15.42
N ASN A 54 13.87 2.35 15.00
CA ASN A 54 13.96 1.66 13.70
C ASN A 54 13.81 0.13 13.84
N ALA A 55 13.09 -0.34 14.86
CA ALA A 55 12.84 -1.76 15.07
C ALA A 55 11.44 -2.10 14.53
N TYR A 56 11.36 -3.14 13.73
CA TYR A 56 10.13 -3.62 13.11
C TYR A 56 9.91 -5.10 13.40
N GLU A 57 8.67 -5.53 13.30
CA GLU A 57 8.27 -6.93 13.30
C GLU A 57 7.19 -7.16 12.24
N VAL A 58 6.98 -8.41 11.84
CA VAL A 58 5.94 -8.77 10.89
C VAL A 58 4.91 -9.69 11.54
N THR A 59 3.66 -9.22 11.61
CA THR A 59 2.55 -10.06 12.00
C THR A 59 1.94 -10.72 10.77
N GLY A 60 1.82 -12.06 10.79
CA GLY A 60 1.19 -12.84 9.72
C GLY A 60 -0.19 -13.32 10.11
N TYR A 61 -1.10 -13.29 9.14
CA TYR A 61 -2.48 -13.80 9.25
C TYR A 61 -2.78 -14.79 8.12
N SER A 62 -3.47 -15.88 8.43
CA SER A 62 -4.15 -16.70 7.44
C SER A 62 -5.58 -16.18 7.25
N VAL A 63 -6.07 -16.23 6.01
CA VAL A 63 -7.39 -15.73 5.63
C VAL A 63 -8.20 -16.84 5.00
N VAL A 64 -9.42 -17.06 5.46
CA VAL A 64 -10.36 -17.98 4.84
C VAL A 64 -11.30 -17.27 3.86
N SER A 65 -12.06 -18.02 3.09
CA SER A 65 -12.95 -17.49 2.03
C SER A 65 -14.01 -16.47 2.48
N THR A 66 -14.26 -16.36 3.79
CA THR A 66 -15.14 -15.32 4.35
C THR A 66 -14.46 -13.99 4.61
N GLY A 67 -13.12 -13.92 4.44
CA GLY A 67 -12.30 -12.76 4.78
C GLY A 67 -11.90 -12.70 6.26
N GLN A 68 -12.27 -13.69 7.08
CA GLN A 68 -11.88 -13.73 8.48
C GLN A 68 -10.39 -14.06 8.63
N LEU A 69 -9.71 -13.30 9.49
CA LEU A 69 -8.28 -13.46 9.77
C LEU A 69 -8.03 -14.34 11.01
N THR A 70 -6.96 -15.13 10.93
CA THR A 70 -6.42 -15.86 12.07
C THR A 70 -4.91 -15.65 12.11
N VAL A 71 -4.36 -15.27 13.28
CA VAL A 71 -2.92 -15.07 13.46
C VAL A 71 -2.18 -16.39 13.19
N ILE A 72 -1.14 -16.34 12.36
CA ILE A 72 -0.28 -17.49 12.04
C ILE A 72 0.55 -17.83 13.27
N SER A 73 0.63 -19.13 13.57
CA SER A 73 1.45 -19.62 14.69
C SER A 73 2.92 -19.20 14.54
N GLY A 74 3.50 -18.69 15.63
CA GLY A 74 4.84 -18.11 15.65
C GLY A 74 4.93 -16.64 15.29
N SER A 75 3.80 -16.02 14.90
CA SER A 75 3.69 -14.57 14.69
C SER A 75 3.57 -13.83 16.05
N PRO A 76 4.13 -12.61 16.19
CA PRO A 76 4.91 -11.87 15.18
C PRO A 76 6.27 -12.52 14.91
N PHE A 77 6.69 -12.44 13.64
CA PHE A 77 7.99 -12.95 13.21
C PHE A 77 9.07 -11.89 13.45
N ALA A 78 10.25 -12.34 13.86
CA ALA A 78 11.42 -11.49 14.02
C ALA A 78 11.97 -11.10 12.64
N ALA A 79 11.30 -10.16 11.99
CA ALA A 79 11.62 -9.63 10.68
C ALA A 79 11.73 -8.11 10.79
N ASN A 80 12.95 -7.59 10.85
CA ASN A 80 13.20 -6.16 11.00
C ASN A 80 13.05 -5.44 9.65
N VAL A 81 11.83 -5.45 9.11
CA VAL A 81 11.52 -4.87 7.80
C VAL A 81 10.30 -3.95 7.88
N GLN A 82 10.40 -2.80 7.23
CA GLN A 82 9.34 -1.80 7.16
C GLN A 82 8.51 -2.01 5.89
N ASN A 83 9.12 -1.96 4.72
CA ASN A 83 8.45 -2.14 3.43
C ASN A 83 8.67 -3.55 2.89
N MET A 84 7.64 -4.10 2.23
CA MET A 84 7.61 -5.50 1.84
C MET A 84 7.12 -5.69 0.41
N ALA A 85 7.66 -6.73 -0.26
CA ALA A 85 7.17 -7.25 -1.54
C ALA A 85 7.12 -8.79 -1.50
N LEU A 86 6.31 -9.39 -2.37
CA LEU A 86 6.09 -10.84 -2.43
C LEU A 86 6.17 -11.36 -3.86
N ASN A 87 6.79 -12.54 -4.06
CA ASN A 87 6.81 -13.22 -5.36
C ASN A 87 6.08 -14.57 -5.39
N GLY A 88 5.26 -14.86 -4.40
CA GLY A 88 4.54 -16.14 -4.29
C GLY A 88 5.26 -17.22 -3.47
N LYS A 89 6.59 -17.16 -3.33
CA LYS A 89 7.39 -18.10 -2.52
C LYS A 89 8.15 -17.42 -1.40
N PHE A 90 8.55 -16.19 -1.62
CA PHE A 90 9.38 -15.42 -0.71
C PHE A 90 8.74 -14.07 -0.41
N LEU A 91 8.92 -13.62 0.82
CA LEU A 91 8.71 -12.25 1.21
C LEU A 91 10.08 -11.56 1.23
N PHE A 92 10.15 -10.40 0.59
CA PHE A 92 11.29 -9.49 0.63
C PHE A 92 10.90 -8.28 1.45
N GLY A 93 11.81 -7.82 2.28
CA GLY A 93 11.54 -6.64 3.10
C GLY A 93 12.80 -5.82 3.34
N THR A 94 12.63 -4.53 3.55
CA THR A 94 13.74 -3.60 3.82
C THR A 94 13.53 -2.79 5.08
N ASN A 95 14.63 -2.45 5.73
CA ASN A 95 14.71 -1.52 6.86
C ASN A 95 15.41 -0.19 6.50
N GLY A 96 15.60 0.07 5.20
CA GLY A 96 16.31 1.25 4.69
C GLY A 96 17.81 1.05 4.47
N VAL A 97 18.39 -0.10 4.79
CA VAL A 97 19.82 -0.43 4.58
C VAL A 97 19.95 -1.75 3.83
N ASP A 98 19.35 -2.78 4.39
CA ASP A 98 19.39 -4.14 3.88
C ASP A 98 18.06 -4.51 3.22
N ILE A 99 18.11 -5.49 2.31
CA ILE A 99 16.94 -6.23 1.86
C ILE A 99 17.08 -7.65 2.39
N ASP A 100 16.14 -8.05 3.24
CA ASP A 100 16.01 -9.38 3.78
C ASP A 100 15.04 -10.22 2.96
N SER A 101 15.37 -11.49 2.75
CA SER A 101 14.49 -12.47 2.12
C SER A 101 14.02 -13.50 3.13
N PHE A 102 12.72 -13.83 3.09
CA PHE A 102 12.11 -14.84 3.95
C PHE A 102 11.41 -15.89 3.11
N SER A 103 11.67 -17.17 3.36
CA SER A 103 10.83 -18.24 2.81
C SER A 103 9.50 -18.29 3.54
N ILE A 104 8.44 -18.63 2.79
CA ILE A 104 7.08 -18.74 3.30
C ILE A 104 6.69 -20.21 3.35
N ALA A 105 6.49 -20.74 4.55
CA ALA A 105 6.03 -22.11 4.75
C ALA A 105 4.58 -22.31 4.27
N SER A 106 4.14 -23.54 4.12
CA SER A 106 2.78 -23.87 3.68
C SER A 106 1.67 -23.35 4.62
N ASN A 107 2.01 -23.14 5.89
CA ASN A 107 1.14 -22.54 6.92
C ASN A 107 1.29 -21.01 7.03
N GLY A 108 2.14 -20.38 6.18
CA GLY A 108 2.40 -18.95 6.18
C GLY A 108 3.51 -18.46 7.11
N ALA A 109 4.16 -19.36 7.86
CA ALA A 109 5.27 -18.95 8.74
C ALA A 109 6.47 -18.47 7.93
N LEU A 110 7.15 -17.42 8.43
CA LEU A 110 8.32 -16.83 7.80
C LEU A 110 9.61 -17.37 8.41
N THR A 111 10.60 -17.63 7.55
CA THR A 111 11.97 -17.97 7.96
C THR A 111 12.95 -17.18 7.09
N GLN A 112 13.81 -16.37 7.71
CA GLN A 112 14.83 -15.60 7.00
C GLN A 112 15.82 -16.55 6.31
N VAL A 113 16.10 -16.29 5.04
CA VAL A 113 16.97 -17.14 4.20
C VAL A 113 18.14 -16.38 3.60
N SER A 114 18.04 -15.05 3.46
CA SER A 114 19.10 -14.24 2.89
C SER A 114 19.00 -12.80 3.38
N THR A 115 20.12 -12.09 3.36
CA THR A 115 20.24 -10.64 3.57
C THR A 115 21.21 -10.09 2.54
N LEU A 116 20.86 -8.98 1.91
CA LEU A 116 21.71 -8.23 1.00
C LEU A 116 21.80 -6.78 1.47
N ASN A 117 23.01 -6.26 1.65
CA ASN A 117 23.19 -4.83 1.90
C ASN A 117 22.97 -4.05 0.61
N ALA A 118 21.75 -3.57 0.41
CA ALA A 118 21.37 -2.85 -0.82
C ALA A 118 21.91 -1.42 -0.84
N GLN A 119 22.10 -0.79 0.32
CA GLN A 119 22.71 0.55 0.42
C GLN A 119 24.14 0.58 -0.17
N ALA A 120 24.85 -0.56 -0.17
CA ALA A 120 26.20 -0.63 -0.76
C ALA A 120 26.22 -0.41 -2.28
N PHE A 121 25.08 -0.52 -2.98
CA PHE A 121 24.96 -0.29 -4.41
C PHE A 121 24.52 1.13 -4.76
N ASN A 122 24.22 1.97 -3.80
CA ASN A 122 23.95 3.39 -4.02
C ASN A 122 25.22 4.12 -4.46
N GLN A 123 25.17 4.67 -5.67
CA GLN A 123 26.34 5.25 -6.33
C GLN A 123 26.86 6.53 -5.65
N ASP A 124 26.06 7.19 -4.84
CA ASP A 124 26.41 8.44 -4.17
C ASP A 124 26.41 8.36 -2.63
N GLY A 125 26.19 7.15 -2.08
CA GLY A 125 26.18 6.90 -0.64
C GLY A 125 24.99 7.52 0.10
N CYS A 126 24.00 7.95 -0.64
CA CYS A 126 22.78 8.56 -0.14
C CYS A 126 21.59 7.61 -0.25
N GLY A 127 20.70 7.65 0.75
CA GLY A 127 19.47 6.84 0.73
C GLY A 127 19.69 5.36 1.02
N GLY A 128 18.69 4.59 0.79
CA GLY A 128 18.63 3.15 0.96
C GLY A 128 17.35 2.61 0.37
N PRO A 129 17.16 1.29 0.31
CA PRO A 129 15.96 0.70 -0.26
C PRO A 129 14.71 1.15 0.51
N GLU A 130 13.75 1.75 -0.19
CA GLU A 130 12.53 2.30 0.42
C GLU A 130 11.26 1.60 -0.04
N ALA A 131 11.08 1.37 -1.33
CA ALA A 131 9.83 0.86 -1.86
C ALA A 131 10.06 -0.36 -2.76
N LEU A 132 9.96 -1.54 -2.16
CA LEU A 132 10.15 -2.81 -2.86
C LEU A 132 8.94 -3.18 -3.71
N PHE A 133 9.19 -3.69 -4.92
CA PHE A 133 8.18 -4.29 -5.78
C PHE A 133 8.79 -5.38 -6.64
N VAL A 134 7.96 -6.32 -7.10
CA VAL A 134 8.38 -7.41 -7.98
C VAL A 134 7.72 -7.26 -9.35
N ASP A 135 8.34 -7.82 -10.38
CA ASP A 135 7.69 -7.98 -11.66
C ASP A 135 6.54 -9.01 -11.58
N ARG A 136 5.71 -9.10 -12.61
CA ARG A 136 4.56 -10.03 -12.60
C ARG A 136 4.97 -11.48 -12.61
N THR A 137 6.17 -11.80 -13.13
CA THR A 137 6.71 -13.16 -13.12
C THR A 137 7.24 -13.56 -11.74
N GLY A 138 7.52 -12.58 -10.88
CA GLY A 138 8.16 -12.80 -9.58
C GLY A 138 9.63 -13.24 -9.68
N ALA A 139 10.25 -13.05 -10.84
CA ALA A 139 11.65 -13.42 -11.07
C ALA A 139 12.64 -12.32 -10.66
N ASN A 140 12.18 -11.06 -10.65
CA ASN A 140 12.99 -9.92 -10.32
C ASN A 140 12.35 -9.06 -9.24
N LEU A 141 13.20 -8.59 -8.33
CA LEU A 141 12.88 -7.59 -7.32
C LEU A 141 13.44 -6.25 -7.77
N TYR A 142 12.70 -5.21 -7.49
CA TYR A 142 13.10 -3.84 -7.71
C TYR A 142 12.92 -3.04 -6.44
N ASP A 143 13.76 -2.04 -6.28
CA ASP A 143 13.63 -1.02 -5.26
C ASP A 143 13.51 0.35 -5.92
N ALA A 144 12.54 1.13 -5.50
CA ALA A 144 12.47 2.55 -5.78
C ALA A 144 13.20 3.28 -4.66
N ASP A 145 14.46 3.56 -4.87
CA ASP A 145 15.33 4.20 -3.90
C ASP A 145 15.08 5.71 -3.87
N TYR A 146 14.62 6.22 -2.73
CA TYR A 146 14.44 7.65 -2.52
C TYR A 146 15.72 8.28 -1.99
N LEU A 147 16.29 9.09 -2.81
CA LEU A 147 17.43 9.91 -2.43
C LEU A 147 16.91 11.24 -1.88
N GLY A 148 17.12 11.48 -0.61
CA GLY A 148 16.72 12.73 0.05
C GLY A 148 17.19 13.97 -0.72
N SER A 149 16.71 15.14 -0.36
CA SER A 149 16.95 16.42 -1.06
C SER A 149 18.40 16.83 -1.23
N SER A 150 19.33 16.14 -0.58
CA SER A 150 20.79 16.33 -0.68
C SER A 150 21.47 15.37 -1.66
N CYS A 151 20.75 14.42 -2.26
CA CYS A 151 21.27 13.41 -3.15
C CYS A 151 20.95 13.74 -4.61
N ALA A 152 21.88 13.46 -5.51
CA ALA A 152 21.81 13.96 -6.87
C ALA A 152 20.83 13.20 -7.76
N ASN A 153 20.52 11.94 -7.46
CA ASN A 153 19.78 11.06 -8.35
C ASN A 153 18.89 10.07 -7.58
N ASN A 154 17.64 10.00 -7.95
CA ASN A 154 16.77 8.87 -7.59
C ASN A 154 17.06 7.70 -8.52
N ALA A 155 16.95 6.48 -8.04
CA ALA A 155 17.24 5.30 -8.85
C ALA A 155 16.20 4.19 -8.63
N TYR A 156 16.02 3.37 -9.66
CA TYR A 156 15.46 2.03 -9.53
C TYR A 156 16.61 1.04 -9.52
N GLN A 157 16.79 0.36 -8.41
CA GLN A 157 17.73 -0.76 -8.31
C GLN A 157 17.04 -2.05 -8.77
N SER A 158 17.74 -2.87 -9.51
CA SER A 158 17.24 -4.13 -10.06
C SER A 158 18.01 -5.30 -9.46
N PHE A 159 17.29 -6.33 -9.04
CA PHE A 159 17.85 -7.55 -8.44
C PHE A 159 17.23 -8.79 -9.08
N SER A 160 18.03 -9.82 -9.31
CA SER A 160 17.52 -11.16 -9.64
C SER A 160 17.16 -11.92 -8.37
N ILE A 161 16.17 -12.79 -8.45
CA ILE A 161 15.73 -13.65 -7.35
C ILE A 161 16.06 -15.10 -7.68
N ASN A 162 16.85 -15.74 -6.82
CA ASN A 162 17.03 -17.19 -6.91
C ASN A 162 15.74 -17.90 -6.51
N SER A 163 15.07 -18.52 -7.47
CA SER A 163 13.74 -19.14 -7.29
C SER A 163 13.72 -20.34 -6.32
N THR A 164 14.89 -20.87 -5.93
CA THR A 164 15.02 -21.98 -5.00
C THR A 164 15.37 -21.54 -3.60
N THR A 165 16.30 -20.58 -3.46
CA THR A 165 16.84 -20.16 -2.16
C THR A 165 16.25 -18.84 -1.66
N GLY A 166 15.66 -18.02 -2.55
CA GLY A 166 15.23 -16.66 -2.22
C GLY A 166 16.35 -15.63 -2.11
N ALA A 167 17.61 -16.04 -2.33
CA ALA A 167 18.73 -15.10 -2.38
C ALA A 167 18.53 -14.11 -3.53
N ILE A 168 18.93 -12.87 -3.31
CA ILE A 168 18.87 -11.80 -4.31
C ILE A 168 20.29 -11.36 -4.67
N ASP A 169 20.49 -11.08 -5.96
CA ASP A 169 21.75 -10.56 -6.49
C ASP A 169 21.49 -9.25 -7.23
N TYR A 170 22.31 -8.23 -6.97
CA TYR A 170 22.21 -6.94 -7.64
C TYR A 170 22.59 -7.05 -9.11
N LEU A 171 21.75 -6.51 -10.00
CA LEU A 171 21.95 -6.48 -11.44
C LEU A 171 22.45 -5.12 -11.94
N GLY A 172 21.91 -4.04 -11.39
CA GLY A 172 22.21 -2.69 -11.82
C GLY A 172 21.14 -1.70 -11.37
N SER A 173 21.37 -0.43 -11.70
CA SER A 173 20.40 0.63 -11.41
C SER A 173 20.13 1.50 -12.62
N ALA A 174 18.90 2.00 -12.71
CA ALA A 174 18.50 3.05 -13.63
C ALA A 174 18.34 4.36 -12.87
N ILE A 175 18.95 5.43 -13.35
CA ILE A 175 18.68 6.75 -12.83
C ILE A 175 17.22 7.09 -13.16
N ALA A 176 16.45 7.39 -12.14
CA ALA A 176 15.10 7.92 -12.29
C ALA A 176 15.19 9.45 -12.45
N SER A 177 14.31 10.01 -13.26
CA SER A 177 14.13 11.46 -13.31
C SER A 177 13.75 12.00 -11.92
N PRO A 178 14.00 13.28 -11.60
CA PRO A 178 13.97 13.87 -10.25
C PRO A 178 12.58 13.85 -9.56
N ALA A 179 11.70 13.02 -10.00
CA ALA A 179 10.38 12.85 -9.44
C ALA A 179 10.38 11.72 -8.42
N PHE A 180 9.56 11.88 -7.42
CA PHE A 180 9.36 10.92 -6.33
C PHE A 180 9.22 9.51 -6.88
N ASN A 181 10.04 8.59 -6.40
CA ASN A 181 10.01 7.22 -6.83
C ASN A 181 8.81 6.51 -6.20
N SER A 182 7.99 5.92 -7.03
CA SER A 182 6.94 4.99 -6.63
C SER A 182 7.17 3.64 -7.30
N PRO A 183 6.67 2.54 -6.72
CA PRO A 183 6.69 1.24 -7.39
C PRO A 183 6.13 1.33 -8.80
N LEU A 184 6.75 0.63 -9.74
CA LEU A 184 6.28 0.60 -11.12
C LEU A 184 5.08 -0.34 -11.28
N ALA A 185 4.08 0.12 -12.01
CA ALA A 185 2.98 -0.70 -12.48
C ALA A 185 3.36 -1.38 -13.79
N PHE A 186 3.85 -2.62 -13.73
CA PHE A 186 4.20 -3.41 -14.91
C PHE A 186 2.95 -3.88 -15.65
N VAL A 187 2.93 -3.74 -16.99
CA VAL A 187 1.89 -4.32 -17.85
C VAL A 187 2.20 -5.78 -18.24
N ALA A 188 1.27 -6.45 -18.88
CA ALA A 188 1.17 -7.90 -19.06
C ALA A 188 2.46 -8.70 -19.31
N ASN A 189 3.36 -8.15 -20.12
CA ASN A 189 4.59 -8.85 -20.54
C ASN A 189 5.82 -8.44 -19.73
N ASP A 190 5.64 -7.63 -18.67
CA ASP A 190 6.72 -7.06 -17.86
C ASP A 190 7.78 -6.27 -18.66
N THR A 191 7.52 -5.97 -19.93
CA THR A 191 8.47 -5.20 -20.75
C THR A 191 8.44 -3.72 -20.37
N TYR A 192 7.26 -3.20 -20.03
CA TYR A 192 7.08 -1.80 -19.63
C TYR A 192 6.44 -1.70 -18.27
N GLY A 193 6.97 -0.79 -17.44
CA GLY A 193 6.40 -0.38 -16.17
C GLY A 193 6.21 1.14 -16.12
N TYR A 194 5.21 1.59 -15.38
CA TYR A 194 4.83 3.00 -15.33
C TYR A 194 4.76 3.50 -13.90
N SER A 195 5.19 4.73 -13.71
CA SER A 195 4.97 5.51 -12.51
C SER A 195 4.55 6.93 -12.89
N SER A 196 4.15 7.70 -11.92
CA SER A 196 3.81 9.09 -12.17
C SER A 196 4.20 9.97 -10.99
N SER A 197 4.44 11.24 -11.27
CA SER A 197 4.70 12.21 -10.24
C SER A 197 4.30 13.60 -10.68
N CYS A 198 4.24 14.48 -9.69
CA CYS A 198 3.96 15.87 -9.90
C CYS A 198 4.84 16.70 -8.95
N TYR A 199 5.66 17.52 -9.54
CA TYR A 199 6.43 18.50 -8.80
C TYR A 199 6.03 19.90 -9.25
N ARG A 200 5.38 20.64 -8.38
CA ARG A 200 4.78 21.94 -8.70
C ARG A 200 3.83 21.79 -9.90
N SER A 201 3.94 22.63 -10.90
CA SER A 201 3.12 22.55 -12.13
C SER A 201 3.63 21.52 -13.15
N THR A 202 4.68 20.77 -12.86
CA THR A 202 5.24 19.76 -13.77
C THR A 202 4.64 18.40 -13.44
N ALA A 203 3.59 18.04 -14.16
CA ALA A 203 2.94 16.75 -14.10
C ALA A 203 3.58 15.81 -15.12
N THR A 204 4.03 14.63 -14.70
CA THR A 204 4.70 13.68 -15.61
C THR A 204 4.30 12.25 -15.30
N ILE A 205 4.05 11.48 -16.35
CA ILE A 205 3.93 10.03 -16.32
C ILE A 205 5.24 9.48 -16.91
N TYR A 206 5.89 8.60 -16.18
CA TYR A 206 7.15 7.98 -16.59
C TYR A 206 6.89 6.55 -17.05
N GLY A 207 7.57 6.15 -18.12
CA GLY A 207 7.66 4.78 -18.55
C GLY A 207 9.09 4.27 -18.40
N TYR A 208 9.20 3.03 -18.02
CA TYR A 208 10.46 2.31 -17.94
C TYR A 208 10.35 1.03 -18.75
N GLN A 209 11.39 0.73 -19.52
CA GLN A 209 11.54 -0.53 -20.20
C GLN A 209 12.44 -1.45 -19.38
N ARG A 210 11.98 -2.66 -19.18
CA ARG A 210 12.81 -3.72 -18.65
C ARG A 210 13.57 -4.37 -19.80
N ASN A 211 14.90 -4.31 -19.77
CA ASN A 211 15.78 -4.86 -20.78
C ASN A 211 15.98 -6.37 -20.61
N ASP A 212 16.66 -7.02 -21.54
CA ASP A 212 16.97 -8.44 -21.49
C ASP A 212 17.86 -8.80 -20.28
N ASP A 213 18.71 -7.90 -19.80
CA ASP A 213 19.50 -8.02 -18.58
C ASP A 213 18.69 -7.73 -17.28
N GLN A 214 17.39 -7.50 -17.41
CA GLN A 214 16.46 -7.20 -16.33
C GLN A 214 16.66 -5.83 -15.67
N ILE A 215 17.57 -5.00 -16.13
CA ILE A 215 17.77 -3.64 -15.66
C ILE A 215 16.72 -2.75 -16.32
N LEU A 216 16.17 -1.81 -15.55
CA LEU A 216 15.24 -0.82 -16.04
C LEU A 216 15.98 0.29 -16.79
N THR A 217 15.41 0.78 -17.87
CA THR A 217 15.82 2.03 -18.51
C THR A 217 14.61 2.92 -18.73
N GLN A 218 14.77 4.21 -18.49
CA GLN A 218 13.68 5.15 -18.75
C GLN A 218 13.35 5.15 -20.23
N ALA A 219 12.10 4.83 -20.55
CA ALA A 219 11.61 4.84 -21.94
C ALA A 219 11.18 6.26 -22.34
N SER A 220 11.47 6.62 -23.57
CA SER A 220 10.96 7.87 -24.16
C SER A 220 9.49 7.67 -24.51
N ILE A 221 8.61 7.78 -23.51
CA ILE A 221 7.16 7.80 -23.72
C ILE A 221 6.65 9.24 -23.65
N ASN A 222 5.57 9.50 -24.33
CA ASN A 222 4.95 10.82 -24.36
C ASN A 222 3.44 10.69 -24.07
N PRO A 223 3.04 10.28 -22.84
CA PRO A 223 1.66 10.09 -22.49
C PRO A 223 0.98 11.46 -22.34
N ALA A 224 -0.15 11.65 -23.01
CA ALA A 224 -0.97 12.82 -22.80
C ALA A 224 -1.71 12.71 -21.46
N ILE A 225 -1.49 13.66 -20.58
CA ILE A 225 -2.35 13.83 -19.40
C ILE A 225 -3.64 14.53 -19.89
N PRO A 226 -4.84 14.05 -19.49
CA PRO A 226 -6.10 14.71 -19.85
C PRO A 226 -6.07 16.19 -19.48
N SER A 227 -6.70 17.04 -20.30
CA SER A 227 -6.81 18.46 -19.98
C SER A 227 -7.70 18.65 -18.76
N ALA A 228 -7.19 19.37 -17.75
CA ALA A 228 -7.95 19.77 -16.58
C ALA A 228 -8.94 20.90 -16.90
N PRO A 229 -9.94 21.16 -16.05
CA PRO A 229 -10.79 22.34 -16.14
C PRO A 229 -9.98 23.66 -16.14
N ALA A 230 -10.59 24.74 -16.60
CA ALA A 230 -9.92 26.04 -16.67
C ALA A 230 -9.50 26.53 -15.28
N GLY A 231 -8.24 26.95 -15.12
CA GLY A 231 -7.66 27.39 -13.85
C GLY A 231 -7.13 26.25 -12.97
N GLU A 232 -7.10 25.04 -13.51
CA GLU A 232 -6.62 23.83 -12.83
C GLU A 232 -5.61 23.08 -13.70
N TYR A 233 -4.80 22.22 -13.06
CA TYR A 233 -4.00 21.21 -13.74
C TYR A 233 -4.09 19.88 -12.99
N TYR A 234 -3.93 18.78 -13.71
CA TYR A 234 -3.88 17.46 -13.09
C TYR A 234 -2.48 17.11 -12.63
N CYS A 235 -2.41 16.70 -11.36
CA CYS A 235 -1.21 16.21 -10.70
C CYS A 235 -1.31 14.66 -10.61
N PRO A 236 -0.64 13.89 -11.50
CA PRO A 236 -0.63 12.44 -11.44
C PRO A 236 0.20 11.97 -10.25
N TYR A 237 -0.26 10.91 -9.61
CA TYR A 237 0.43 10.26 -8.51
C TYR A 237 0.12 8.77 -8.49
N LEU A 238 1.16 7.92 -8.37
CA LEU A 238 1.03 6.47 -8.42
C LEU A 238 0.62 5.93 -9.81
N ALA A 239 0.62 4.62 -9.94
CA ALA A 239 0.08 3.89 -11.07
C ALA A 239 -0.32 2.48 -10.63
N ALA A 240 -1.35 1.92 -11.25
CA ALA A 240 -1.73 0.51 -11.11
C ALA A 240 -2.00 -0.08 -12.49
N SER A 241 -1.68 -1.35 -12.69
CA SER A 241 -1.90 -2.04 -13.97
C SER A 241 -2.68 -3.34 -13.80
N ASP A 242 -3.41 -3.73 -14.84
CA ASP A 242 -4.04 -5.04 -14.92
C ASP A 242 -3.07 -6.10 -15.50
N SER A 243 -3.55 -7.34 -15.66
CA SER A 243 -2.81 -8.42 -16.30
C SER A 243 -2.77 -8.34 -17.83
N ALA A 244 -3.43 -7.36 -18.42
CA ALA A 244 -3.38 -7.03 -19.83
C ALA A 244 -2.39 -5.87 -20.07
N ASN A 245 -2.81 -4.83 -20.70
CA ASN A 245 -1.98 -3.68 -21.04
C ASN A 245 -2.59 -2.34 -20.60
N HIS A 246 -3.44 -2.35 -19.58
CA HIS A 246 -4.08 -1.13 -19.11
C HIS A 246 -3.43 -0.63 -17.83
N VAL A 247 -3.36 0.70 -17.71
CA VAL A 247 -2.77 1.40 -16.56
C VAL A 247 -3.77 2.42 -16.05
N ALA A 248 -4.04 2.40 -14.76
CA ALA A 248 -4.84 3.41 -14.07
C ALA A 248 -3.93 4.38 -13.31
N ILE A 249 -4.14 5.67 -13.47
CA ILE A 249 -3.34 6.73 -12.85
C ILE A 249 -4.28 7.70 -12.15
N PRO A 250 -4.19 7.83 -10.82
CA PRO A 250 -4.89 8.88 -10.08
C PRO A 250 -4.39 10.27 -10.46
N LEU A 251 -5.31 11.17 -10.71
CA LEU A 251 -5.07 12.56 -11.06
C LEU A 251 -5.73 13.46 -10.02
N THR A 252 -4.93 14.20 -9.25
CA THR A 252 -5.44 15.22 -8.33
C THR A 252 -5.57 16.54 -9.07
N PRO A 253 -6.77 17.13 -9.19
CA PRO A 253 -6.90 18.47 -9.74
C PRO A 253 -6.34 19.48 -8.73
N LEU A 254 -5.41 20.30 -9.16
CA LEU A 254 -4.79 21.36 -8.37
C LEU A 254 -5.04 22.71 -9.01
N SER A 255 -5.22 23.74 -8.20
CA SER A 255 -5.34 25.12 -8.68
C SER A 255 -4.01 25.63 -9.25
N ASP A 256 -4.02 26.22 -10.42
CA ASP A 256 -2.84 26.80 -11.08
C ASP A 256 -2.11 27.84 -10.22
N ASN A 257 -2.85 28.56 -9.39
CA ASN A 257 -2.30 29.68 -8.62
C ASN A 257 -1.80 29.28 -7.22
N THR A 258 -2.35 28.25 -6.62
CA THR A 258 -2.10 27.92 -5.19
C THR A 258 -1.55 26.54 -4.97
N TRP A 259 -1.61 25.66 -5.98
CA TRP A 259 -1.29 24.23 -5.91
C TRP A 259 -2.08 23.46 -4.82
N ALA A 260 -3.15 24.07 -4.36
CA ALA A 260 -4.07 23.42 -3.45
C ALA A 260 -5.01 22.49 -4.23
N PRO A 261 -5.48 21.38 -3.63
CA PRO A 261 -6.50 20.55 -4.24
C PRO A 261 -7.72 21.40 -4.63
N ALA A 262 -8.10 21.34 -5.89
CA ALA A 262 -9.25 22.05 -6.46
C ALA A 262 -10.50 21.16 -6.51
N GLY A 263 -10.33 19.84 -6.32
CA GLY A 263 -11.42 18.87 -6.35
C GLY A 263 -10.98 17.49 -5.89
N PRO A 264 -11.90 16.52 -5.92
CA PRO A 264 -11.58 15.13 -5.60
C PRO A 264 -10.67 14.52 -6.68
N VAL A 265 -9.90 13.51 -6.28
CA VAL A 265 -9.09 12.72 -7.23
C VAL A 265 -9.99 12.12 -8.31
N GLN A 266 -9.55 12.17 -9.56
CA GLN A 266 -10.10 11.44 -10.69
C GLN A 266 -9.10 10.39 -11.16
N ILE A 267 -9.55 9.38 -11.91
CA ILE A 267 -8.66 8.30 -12.36
C ILE A 267 -8.72 8.23 -13.88
N ALA A 268 -7.58 8.50 -14.52
CA ALA A 268 -7.39 8.26 -15.94
C ALA A 268 -6.98 6.80 -16.19
N VAL A 269 -7.51 6.22 -17.25
CA VAL A 269 -7.14 4.88 -17.72
C VAL A 269 -6.42 4.99 -19.05
N TYR A 270 -5.32 4.26 -19.17
CA TYR A 270 -4.47 4.23 -20.35
C TYR A 270 -4.34 2.81 -20.88
N THR A 271 -4.10 2.69 -22.17
CA THR A 271 -3.66 1.46 -22.82
C THR A 271 -2.20 1.62 -23.23
N SER A 272 -1.35 0.67 -22.80
CA SER A 272 0.04 0.59 -23.25
C SER A 272 0.12 -0.06 -24.63
N GLY A 273 0.74 0.64 -25.57
CA GLY A 273 1.07 0.08 -26.87
C GLY A 273 2.36 -0.79 -26.85
N THR A 274 2.66 -1.41 -27.97
CA THR A 274 3.84 -2.30 -28.10
C THR A 274 5.18 -1.60 -27.93
N SER A 275 5.23 -0.28 -28.12
CA SER A 275 6.40 0.58 -27.87
C SER A 275 6.44 1.22 -26.49
N GLY A 276 5.53 0.84 -25.58
CA GLY A 276 5.42 1.43 -24.25
C GLY A 276 4.69 2.79 -24.20
N ASN A 277 4.25 3.34 -25.33
CA ASN A 277 3.45 4.57 -25.34
C ASN A 277 2.09 4.34 -24.68
N LEU A 278 1.67 5.27 -23.83
CA LEU A 278 0.35 5.27 -23.21
C LEU A 278 -0.65 6.10 -24.00
N ILE A 279 -1.79 5.52 -24.31
CA ILE A 279 -2.90 6.16 -25.02
C ILE A 279 -4.10 6.17 -24.07
N THR A 280 -4.81 7.30 -23.99
CA THR A 280 -6.01 7.43 -23.16
C THR A 280 -7.15 8.07 -23.93
N THR A 281 -8.39 7.66 -23.59
CA THR A 281 -9.64 8.32 -23.96
C THR A 281 -10.27 9.04 -22.76
N SER A 282 -9.57 9.06 -21.61
CA SER A 282 -10.02 9.75 -20.41
C SER A 282 -10.01 11.26 -20.61
N THR A 283 -11.05 11.92 -20.13
CA THR A 283 -11.24 13.37 -20.15
C THR A 283 -11.79 13.80 -18.79
N ALA A 284 -11.66 15.08 -18.43
CA ALA A 284 -12.25 15.59 -17.20
C ALA A 284 -13.77 15.27 -17.07
N ALA A 285 -14.47 15.20 -18.20
CA ALA A 285 -15.91 14.95 -18.23
C ALA A 285 -16.30 13.47 -18.05
N ASN A 286 -15.44 12.51 -18.47
CA ASN A 286 -15.77 11.09 -18.41
C ASN A 286 -15.06 10.35 -17.26
N MET A 287 -14.09 10.97 -16.60
CA MET A 287 -13.49 10.43 -15.38
C MET A 287 -14.42 10.71 -14.19
N PRO A 288 -14.86 9.68 -13.44
CA PRO A 288 -15.71 9.90 -12.27
C PRO A 288 -14.90 10.56 -11.13
N ASN A 289 -15.56 11.45 -10.40
CA ASN A 289 -15.02 11.95 -9.15
C ASN A 289 -15.00 10.81 -8.13
N THR A 290 -13.85 10.59 -7.51
CA THR A 290 -13.75 9.72 -6.35
C THR A 290 -14.21 10.46 -5.08
N ALA A 291 -14.35 9.77 -3.97
CA ALA A 291 -14.51 10.40 -2.65
C ALA A 291 -13.15 10.63 -1.95
N ILE A 292 -12.05 10.47 -2.68
CA ILE A 292 -10.68 10.59 -2.20
C ILE A 292 -10.13 11.96 -2.56
N THR A 293 -9.52 12.65 -1.60
CA THR A 293 -8.94 14.00 -1.81
C THR A 293 -7.43 13.97 -2.04
N SER A 294 -6.74 12.97 -1.52
CA SER A 294 -5.30 12.76 -1.71
C SER A 294 -5.04 11.26 -1.75
N ALA A 295 -4.60 10.73 -2.88
CA ALA A 295 -4.34 9.32 -3.04
C ALA A 295 -3.03 8.91 -2.34
N THR A 296 -3.08 7.79 -1.64
CA THR A 296 -1.92 7.15 -0.98
C THR A 296 -1.55 5.82 -1.63
N ASP A 297 -2.55 5.08 -2.14
CA ASP A 297 -2.32 3.85 -2.90
C ASP A 297 -3.45 3.62 -3.90
N VAL A 298 -3.14 2.89 -4.97
CA VAL A 298 -4.10 2.46 -6.00
C VAL A 298 -3.74 1.06 -6.48
N ARG A 299 -4.72 0.15 -6.52
CA ARG A 299 -4.51 -1.23 -6.95
C ARG A 299 -5.65 -1.73 -7.80
N ILE A 300 -5.33 -2.41 -8.90
CA ILE A 300 -6.29 -3.19 -9.68
C ILE A 300 -6.30 -4.61 -9.13
N SER A 301 -7.48 -5.20 -8.97
CA SER A 301 -7.63 -6.58 -8.52
C SER A 301 -6.98 -7.57 -9.50
N PRO A 302 -6.49 -8.74 -9.04
CA PRO A 302 -5.91 -9.75 -9.93
C PRO A 302 -6.84 -10.20 -11.07
N SER A 303 -8.15 -10.13 -10.84
CA SER A 303 -9.16 -10.41 -11.87
C SER A 303 -9.24 -9.35 -12.97
N GLY A 304 -8.63 -8.19 -12.80
CA GLY A 304 -8.75 -7.03 -13.71
C GLY A 304 -10.14 -6.39 -13.72
N LYS A 305 -11.01 -6.69 -12.73
CA LYS A 305 -12.42 -6.21 -12.72
C LYS A 305 -12.67 -5.05 -11.76
N TYR A 306 -11.82 -4.89 -10.76
CA TYR A 306 -12.01 -3.89 -9.72
C TYR A 306 -10.75 -3.05 -9.56
N LEU A 307 -10.94 -1.80 -9.18
CA LEU A 307 -9.89 -0.88 -8.80
C LEU A 307 -10.22 -0.33 -7.41
N ALA A 308 -9.28 -0.42 -6.49
CA ALA A 308 -9.33 0.27 -5.21
C ALA A 308 -8.41 1.49 -5.24
N ILE A 309 -8.91 2.61 -4.73
CA ILE A 309 -8.12 3.80 -4.44
C ILE A 309 -8.21 4.12 -2.96
N ALA A 310 -7.07 4.28 -2.33
CA ALA A 310 -6.91 4.68 -0.94
C ALA A 310 -6.42 6.12 -0.84
N GLY A 311 -6.67 6.75 0.29
CA GLY A 311 -6.20 8.10 0.55
C GLY A 311 -6.55 8.61 1.93
N THR A 312 -6.33 9.91 2.12
CA THR A 312 -6.54 10.57 3.41
C THR A 312 -7.97 10.56 3.90
N THR A 313 -8.94 10.37 3.00
CA THR A 313 -10.38 10.35 3.34
C THR A 313 -10.97 8.94 3.42
N GLY A 314 -10.18 7.90 3.16
CA GLY A 314 -10.63 6.51 3.23
C GLY A 314 -10.22 5.64 2.05
N VAL A 315 -11.03 4.64 1.73
CA VAL A 315 -10.86 3.77 0.56
C VAL A 315 -12.17 3.63 -0.19
N GLN A 316 -12.09 3.62 -1.52
CA GLN A 316 -13.23 3.45 -2.42
C GLN A 316 -12.92 2.44 -3.51
N VAL A 317 -13.94 1.69 -3.96
CA VAL A 317 -13.82 0.67 -5.01
C VAL A 317 -14.65 1.05 -6.22
N PHE A 318 -14.08 0.79 -7.39
CA PHE A 318 -14.67 1.00 -8.70
C PHE A 318 -14.66 -0.29 -9.52
N HIS A 319 -15.57 -0.41 -10.48
CA HIS A 319 -15.38 -1.34 -11.60
C HIS A 319 -14.25 -0.84 -12.47
N PHE A 320 -13.31 -1.70 -12.75
CA PHE A 320 -12.27 -1.44 -13.74
C PHE A 320 -12.72 -2.02 -15.09
N ASN A 321 -12.72 -1.18 -16.11
CA ASN A 321 -13.33 -1.48 -17.42
C ASN A 321 -12.28 -1.57 -18.54
N GLY A 322 -11.03 -1.95 -18.22
CA GLY A 322 -9.91 -1.97 -19.18
C GLY A 322 -9.60 -0.58 -19.71
N ALA A 323 -9.64 -0.39 -21.04
CA ALA A 323 -9.36 0.89 -21.70
C ALA A 323 -10.44 1.96 -21.49
N ASN A 324 -11.62 1.59 -20.98
CA ASN A 324 -12.73 2.51 -20.78
C ASN A 324 -12.68 3.15 -19.39
N PRO A 325 -13.31 4.33 -19.21
CA PRO A 325 -13.42 4.95 -17.91
C PRO A 325 -13.98 4.00 -16.84
N ILE A 326 -13.47 4.10 -15.64
CA ILE A 326 -13.96 3.34 -14.50
C ILE A 326 -15.39 3.75 -14.14
N THR A 327 -16.13 2.85 -13.48
CA THR A 327 -17.47 3.15 -12.97
C THR A 327 -17.56 2.86 -11.48
N LYS A 328 -18.36 3.66 -10.77
CA LYS A 328 -18.48 3.56 -9.31
C LYS A 328 -19.11 2.22 -8.90
N LEU A 329 -18.47 1.51 -7.96
CA LEU A 329 -19.03 0.33 -7.29
C LEU A 329 -19.49 0.68 -5.87
N SER A 330 -18.70 1.43 -5.10
CA SER A 330 -19.01 1.74 -3.71
C SER A 330 -18.93 3.24 -3.41
N GLY A 331 -19.46 3.65 -2.24
CA GLY A 331 -19.01 4.84 -1.53
C GLY A 331 -17.67 4.60 -0.85
N LEU A 332 -17.31 5.44 0.12
CA LEU A 332 -16.20 5.15 1.03
C LEU A 332 -16.54 3.90 1.86
N LEU A 333 -15.60 2.97 1.95
CA LEU A 333 -15.73 1.76 2.76
C LEU A 333 -15.32 2.00 4.22
N THR A 334 -14.48 2.99 4.44
CA THR A 334 -14.11 3.56 5.75
C THR A 334 -13.77 5.03 5.55
N THR A 335 -13.81 5.82 6.62
CA THR A 335 -13.36 7.21 6.65
C THR A 335 -12.00 7.38 7.33
N ASP A 336 -11.41 6.30 7.85
CA ASP A 336 -10.04 6.34 8.34
C ASP A 336 -9.09 6.53 7.15
N GLN A 337 -8.04 7.33 7.32
CA GLN A 337 -6.97 7.42 6.33
C GLN A 337 -6.43 6.01 6.06
N ILE A 338 -6.30 5.64 4.81
CA ILE A 338 -5.74 4.36 4.37
C ILE A 338 -4.42 4.62 3.65
N ASP A 339 -3.37 3.94 4.08
CA ASP A 339 -2.02 4.14 3.56
C ASP A 339 -1.67 3.11 2.47
N HIS A 340 -2.06 1.84 2.64
CA HIS A 340 -1.82 0.77 1.68
C HIS A 340 -3.04 -0.12 1.48
N VAL A 341 -3.22 -0.62 0.26
CA VAL A 341 -4.26 -1.59 -0.10
C VAL A 341 -3.68 -2.75 -0.90
N PHE A 342 -4.24 -3.95 -0.73
CA PHE A 342 -3.90 -5.14 -1.51
C PHE A 342 -5.14 -6.00 -1.76
N TRP A 343 -5.10 -6.79 -2.84
CA TRP A 343 -6.15 -7.74 -3.21
C TRP A 343 -5.68 -9.18 -3.07
N ASP A 344 -6.64 -10.09 -2.80
CA ASP A 344 -6.46 -11.50 -3.08
C ASP A 344 -7.21 -11.92 -4.38
N ASN A 345 -7.18 -13.22 -4.70
CA ASN A 345 -7.82 -13.74 -5.91
C ASN A 345 -9.32 -14.06 -5.75
N VAL A 346 -9.85 -14.01 -4.54
CA VAL A 346 -11.26 -14.34 -4.26
C VAL A 346 -12.12 -13.12 -3.98
N GLY A 347 -11.53 -11.93 -4.09
CA GLY A 347 -12.25 -10.66 -4.02
C GLY A 347 -12.20 -9.98 -2.65
N HIS A 348 -11.24 -10.34 -1.79
CA HIS A 348 -10.99 -9.52 -0.61
C HIS A 348 -10.02 -8.40 -0.92
N LEU A 349 -10.35 -7.22 -0.39
CA LEU A 349 -9.50 -6.04 -0.34
C LEU A 349 -9.03 -5.85 1.09
N TYR A 350 -7.72 -5.82 1.28
CA TYR A 350 -7.05 -5.53 2.55
C TYR A 350 -6.58 -4.10 2.54
N ALA A 351 -6.74 -3.40 3.66
CA ALA A 351 -6.36 -2.00 3.77
C ALA A 351 -5.81 -1.70 5.17
N ILE A 352 -4.67 -1.02 5.25
CA ILE A 352 -4.13 -0.58 6.55
C ILE A 352 -4.26 0.93 6.72
N SER A 353 -4.55 1.29 7.96
CA SER A 353 -4.48 2.65 8.46
C SER A 353 -3.38 2.73 9.51
N THR A 354 -2.27 3.35 9.17
CA THR A 354 -1.15 3.59 10.09
C THR A 354 -1.60 4.49 11.25
N SER A 355 -2.31 5.56 10.93
CA SER A 355 -2.77 6.56 11.91
C SER A 355 -3.85 6.01 12.86
N ALA A 356 -4.75 5.14 12.38
CA ALA A 356 -5.80 4.54 13.19
C ALA A 356 -5.37 3.22 13.85
N GLY A 357 -4.22 2.64 13.48
CA GLY A 357 -3.76 1.34 13.97
C GLY A 357 -4.71 0.22 13.59
N LYS A 358 -5.13 0.13 12.32
CA LYS A 358 -6.16 -0.82 11.88
C LYS A 358 -5.79 -1.54 10.60
N LEU A 359 -6.15 -2.81 10.53
CA LEU A 359 -6.23 -3.62 9.32
C LEU A 359 -7.70 -3.90 8.99
N PHE A 360 -8.15 -3.40 7.86
CA PHE A 360 -9.47 -3.66 7.31
C PHE A 360 -9.43 -4.80 6.30
N VAL A 361 -10.51 -5.59 6.27
CA VAL A 361 -10.78 -6.56 5.23
C VAL A 361 -12.17 -6.26 4.67
N PHE A 362 -12.29 -6.13 3.36
CA PHE A 362 -13.56 -5.94 2.67
C PHE A 362 -13.77 -7.06 1.68
N THR A 363 -14.99 -7.60 1.62
CA THR A 363 -15.43 -8.54 0.58
C THR A 363 -16.05 -7.74 -0.56
N VAL A 364 -15.50 -7.87 -1.76
CA VAL A 364 -15.94 -7.17 -2.96
C VAL A 364 -16.52 -8.16 -3.96
N THR A 365 -17.74 -7.88 -4.39
CA THR A 365 -18.49 -8.64 -5.40
C THR A 365 -18.79 -7.76 -6.61
N ALA A 366 -19.49 -8.29 -7.60
CA ALA A 366 -19.88 -7.52 -8.77
C ALA A 366 -20.82 -6.32 -8.47
N THR A 367 -21.47 -6.31 -7.31
CA THR A 367 -22.48 -5.29 -6.99
C THR A 367 -22.28 -4.63 -5.63
N THR A 368 -21.41 -5.18 -4.78
CA THR A 368 -21.23 -4.71 -3.40
C THR A 368 -19.78 -4.75 -2.97
N ALA A 369 -19.44 -3.87 -2.05
CA ALA A 369 -18.22 -3.95 -1.28
C ALA A 369 -18.60 -3.73 0.20
N THR A 370 -18.34 -4.73 1.05
CA THR A 370 -18.76 -4.73 2.46
C THR A 370 -17.62 -5.20 3.34
N GLN A 371 -17.60 -4.74 4.58
CA GLN A 371 -16.60 -5.16 5.54
C GLN A 371 -16.77 -6.64 5.91
N ALA A 372 -15.68 -7.40 5.92
CA ALA A 372 -15.67 -8.81 6.27
C ALA A 372 -15.89 -9.02 7.79
N PRO A 373 -16.35 -10.22 8.20
CA PRO A 373 -16.54 -10.56 9.62
C PRO A 373 -15.25 -10.35 10.43
N GLY A 374 -15.39 -9.74 11.62
CA GLY A 374 -14.26 -9.46 12.52
C GLY A 374 -13.38 -8.27 12.13
N SER A 375 -13.59 -7.67 10.97
CA SER A 375 -12.88 -6.45 10.54
C SER A 375 -13.53 -5.20 11.15
N PRO A 376 -12.77 -4.13 11.49
CA PRO A 376 -11.31 -4.04 11.41
C PRO A 376 -10.61 -4.74 12.58
N HIS A 377 -9.36 -5.16 12.33
CA HIS A 377 -8.46 -5.69 13.36
C HIS A 377 -7.55 -4.58 13.86
N THR A 378 -7.36 -4.50 15.19
CA THR A 378 -6.40 -3.56 15.79
C THR A 378 -4.99 -4.06 15.59
N ILE A 379 -4.12 -3.22 15.06
CA ILE A 379 -2.70 -3.47 14.85
C ILE A 379 -1.91 -2.32 15.49
N THR A 380 -0.92 -2.65 16.30
CA THR A 380 -0.07 -1.60 16.89
C THR A 380 0.87 -1.04 15.83
N SER A 381 0.78 0.25 15.55
CA SER A 381 1.68 0.99 14.67
C SER A 381 2.02 0.30 13.33
N PRO A 382 1.01 -0.13 12.52
CA PRO A 382 1.26 -0.79 11.25
C PRO A 382 1.97 0.17 10.28
N GLN A 383 2.85 -0.36 9.42
CA GLN A 383 3.64 0.42 8.48
C GLN A 383 3.35 0.02 7.03
N ASN A 384 3.36 -1.26 6.74
CA ASN A 384 3.20 -1.77 5.38
C ASN A 384 2.40 -3.08 5.37
N LEU A 385 1.90 -3.44 4.22
CA LEU A 385 1.01 -4.58 4.00
C LEU A 385 1.47 -5.36 2.77
N ALA A 386 1.53 -6.69 2.88
CA ALA A 386 1.77 -7.59 1.76
C ALA A 386 0.81 -8.78 1.82
N VAL A 387 0.31 -9.23 0.67
CA VAL A 387 -0.68 -10.32 0.59
C VAL A 387 -0.19 -11.41 -0.36
N LEU A 388 0.02 -12.61 0.18
CA LEU A 388 0.28 -13.82 -0.59
C LEU A 388 -1.03 -14.53 -0.90
N VAL A 389 -1.35 -14.61 -2.15
CA VAL A 389 -2.53 -15.35 -2.66
C VAL A 389 -2.22 -16.84 -2.71
N LYS A 390 -3.21 -17.69 -2.38
CA LYS A 390 -3.12 -19.16 -2.39
C LYS A 390 -3.94 -19.78 -3.52
#